data_503857093484f266a5819c0cdbaf2896
#
_entry.id   503857093484f266a5819c0cdbaf2896
#
_cell.length_a   1.000
_cell.length_b   1.000
_cell.length_c   1.000
_cell.angle_alpha   90.00
_cell.angle_beta   90.00
_cell.angle_gamma   90.00
#
_symmetry.space_group_name_H-M   'P 1'
#
loop_
_entity.id
_entity.type
_entity.pdbx_description
1 polymer ?
#
loop_
_entity_poly.entity_id
_entity_poly.type
_entity_poly.pdbx_seq_one_letter_code
_entity_poly.pdbx_strand_id
1 'polypeptide(L)'
;MARTRSKFIVPGILAVVVICCAIVCTGGILLYFFGDALLALFSPTSPIAVETPVVVQETPGSDSSGLPEWTIIVYSAADDEVLEENMWFDVNEMEVVGSTPQVNIVVQMDRYQGAFSGDGDWTDTRRFLIRKDNNLESITSPIVQSVGEVDTGQPQTLIDFVTWAVQNYPAKKYALVMSDHGGGWTGGFSDMSASSYSELSIPEIVSSIEVIRQNTGVDKFELIGFDACLMGQIEVFGSLYPYSNYMVASEEVEPGYGWSYAAWLEQLVQNPTVNGDGLSQSIISTYVINDVLLTGGRASAEEIAQEESTTTLSAVESAKVPDVIGAMNLFLGAITEMDQSLVAQARTYTRSYFSLFGEEVSPSFIDLGNFAEVLTTLTDETEIQQTAIQLQAAISSAVVAEKHGPNMSGSNGIAFHFPDSDLYYYTEYNSDFPPYYAESSARFLEQSVWDEFLAYHYTGEAFAPQDGVAVAPSRTAEIVAPGASEMNVGPVQISDTQISGDETVTVTSTVEGNVAYIHTALYFWDPESESYWIGDVSYYIADNMITIDGVNVPDYGASPIQVEYEWSPTLYSLTDGEHDSYILLEPAEFQSSDGETVYQV
;
A
#
# COMPACT_ATOMS: atom_id res chain seq x y z
N MET A 1 40.23 -23.73 -0.34
CA MET A 1 40.20 -22.33 0.18
C MET A 1 38.93 -22.20 0.98
N ALA A 2 39.01 -21.82 2.23
CA ALA A 2 37.90 -21.89 3.17
C ALA A 2 36.86 -20.82 2.86
N ARG A 3 35.63 -21.20 2.50
CA ARG A 3 34.47 -20.30 2.48
C ARG A 3 34.05 -20.04 3.91
N THR A 4 34.09 -18.78 4.27
CA THR A 4 33.59 -18.28 5.55
C THR A 4 32.07 -18.38 5.53
N ARG A 5 31.49 -19.18 6.40
CA ARG A 5 30.05 -19.22 6.64
C ARG A 5 29.64 -17.89 7.28
N SER A 6 28.90 -17.07 6.57
CA SER A 6 28.12 -15.99 7.16
C SER A 6 27.01 -16.61 7.98
N LYS A 7 27.03 -16.40 9.28
CA LYS A 7 25.89 -16.69 10.14
C LYS A 7 24.96 -15.49 10.03
N PHE A 8 23.92 -15.61 9.28
CA PHE A 8 22.78 -14.70 9.39
C PHE A 8 22.09 -14.97 10.73
N ILE A 9 22.41 -14.16 11.73
CA ILE A 9 21.54 -13.98 12.88
C ILE A 9 20.60 -12.85 12.46
N VAL A 10 19.45 -13.22 11.93
CA VAL A 10 18.34 -12.27 11.78
C VAL A 10 17.89 -11.94 13.19
N PRO A 11 17.94 -10.69 13.65
CA PRO A 11 17.33 -10.31 14.91
C PRO A 11 15.85 -10.64 14.80
N GLY A 12 15.36 -11.51 15.68
CA GLY A 12 14.03 -12.11 15.56
C GLY A 12 12.84 -11.14 15.61
N ILE A 13 13.08 -9.84 15.83
CA ILE A 13 12.04 -8.82 15.92
C ILE A 13 11.79 -8.15 14.55
N LEU A 14 12.83 -7.86 13.75
CA LEU A 14 12.64 -7.22 12.45
C LEU A 14 12.05 -8.19 11.39
N ALA A 15 12.51 -9.45 11.41
CA ALA A 15 11.91 -10.47 10.53
C ALA A 15 10.43 -10.74 10.88
N VAL A 16 10.04 -10.58 12.16
CA VAL A 16 8.64 -10.72 12.59
C VAL A 16 7.79 -9.53 12.10
N VAL A 17 8.31 -8.30 12.11
CA VAL A 17 7.54 -7.11 11.67
C VAL A 17 7.29 -7.14 10.16
N VAL A 18 8.28 -7.47 9.34
CA VAL A 18 8.09 -7.58 7.88
C VAL A 18 7.20 -8.79 7.52
N ILE A 19 7.38 -9.93 8.19
CA ILE A 19 6.54 -11.12 7.99
C ILE A 19 5.12 -10.89 8.56
N CYS A 20 4.96 -10.13 9.65
CA CYS A 20 3.64 -9.83 10.20
C CYS A 20 2.86 -8.84 9.32
N CYS A 21 3.48 -7.80 8.75
CA CYS A 21 2.80 -6.96 7.76
C CYS A 21 2.36 -7.78 6.53
N ALA A 22 3.17 -8.70 6.06
CA ALA A 22 2.79 -9.62 4.98
C ALA A 22 1.67 -10.60 5.40
N ILE A 23 1.72 -11.16 6.62
CA ILE A 23 0.74 -12.13 7.11
C ILE A 23 -0.60 -11.44 7.47
N VAL A 24 -0.59 -10.22 8.00
CA VAL A 24 -1.84 -9.52 8.36
C VAL A 24 -2.53 -8.98 7.10
N CYS A 25 -1.79 -8.43 6.14
CA CYS A 25 -2.37 -8.07 4.85
C CYS A 25 -2.93 -9.28 4.10
N THR A 26 -2.24 -10.45 4.14
CA THR A 26 -2.75 -11.69 3.54
C THR A 26 -3.81 -12.38 4.40
N GLY A 27 -3.76 -12.27 5.73
CA GLY A 27 -4.75 -12.85 6.64
C GLY A 27 -6.11 -12.19 6.51
N GLY A 28 -6.18 -10.88 6.35
CA GLY A 28 -7.42 -10.14 6.10
C GLY A 28 -8.05 -10.53 4.77
N ILE A 29 -7.25 -10.70 3.74
CA ILE A 29 -7.71 -11.12 2.40
C ILE A 29 -8.07 -12.61 2.37
N LEU A 30 -7.32 -13.48 3.05
CA LEU A 30 -7.70 -14.89 3.20
C LEU A 30 -9.03 -15.07 3.91
N LEU A 31 -9.36 -14.26 4.93
CA LEU A 31 -10.69 -14.21 5.53
C LEU A 31 -11.73 -13.68 4.56
N TYR A 32 -11.36 -12.75 3.68
CA TYR A 32 -12.23 -12.22 2.63
C TYR A 32 -12.52 -13.28 1.55
N PHE A 33 -11.53 -14.05 1.11
CA PHE A 33 -11.71 -15.13 0.11
C PHE A 33 -12.40 -16.38 0.65
N PHE A 34 -12.33 -16.68 1.97
CA PHE A 34 -12.97 -17.85 2.59
C PHE A 34 -14.19 -17.51 3.46
N GLY A 35 -14.52 -16.22 3.63
CA GLY A 35 -15.62 -15.74 4.49
C GLY A 35 -17.03 -15.96 3.93
N ASP A 36 -17.19 -16.22 2.63
CA ASP A 36 -18.50 -16.34 1.97
C ASP A 36 -19.39 -17.49 2.46
N ALA A 37 -18.85 -18.44 3.19
CA ALA A 37 -19.68 -19.48 3.84
C ALA A 37 -20.45 -18.97 5.08
N LEU A 38 -20.15 -17.78 5.60
CA LEU A 38 -20.75 -17.23 6.83
C LEU A 38 -21.79 -16.12 6.60
N LEU A 39 -21.80 -15.47 5.42
CA LEU A 39 -22.68 -14.32 5.13
C LEU A 39 -24.15 -14.66 4.83
N ALA A 40 -24.52 -15.93 4.77
CA ALA A 40 -25.90 -16.35 4.47
C ALA A 40 -26.90 -16.19 5.66
N LEU A 41 -26.52 -15.58 6.77
CA LEU A 41 -27.35 -15.56 7.99
C LEU A 41 -27.94 -14.20 8.41
N PHE A 42 -27.69 -13.10 7.71
CA PHE A 42 -28.20 -11.81 8.16
C PHE A 42 -29.01 -11.07 7.10
N SER A 43 -30.31 -10.97 7.35
CA SER A 43 -31.26 -10.12 6.61
C SER A 43 -31.33 -8.72 7.21
N PRO A 44 -31.62 -7.67 6.41
CA PRO A 44 -31.51 -6.28 6.84
C PRO A 44 -32.63 -5.85 7.78
N THR A 45 -32.30 -5.13 8.83
CA THR A 45 -33.24 -4.45 9.72
C THR A 45 -33.47 -2.98 9.27
N SER A 46 -34.68 -2.55 9.49
CA SER A 46 -35.39 -1.36 9.05
C SER A 46 -34.73 0.00 9.35
N PRO A 47 -35.12 1.08 8.64
CA PRO A 47 -34.46 2.38 8.65
C PRO A 47 -34.67 3.16 9.94
N ILE A 48 -33.59 3.80 10.42
CA ILE A 48 -33.59 4.73 11.54
C ILE A 48 -34.08 6.10 11.05
N ALA A 49 -34.94 6.72 11.83
CA ALA A 49 -35.56 8.00 11.54
C ALA A 49 -34.53 9.15 11.61
N VAL A 50 -34.46 9.95 10.55
CA VAL A 50 -33.66 11.17 10.45
C VAL A 50 -34.32 12.27 11.31
N GLU A 51 -33.60 12.75 12.32
CA GLU A 51 -33.96 13.98 13.01
C GLU A 51 -33.60 15.21 12.15
N THR A 52 -34.49 16.16 12.11
CA THR A 52 -34.38 17.39 11.31
C THR A 52 -33.23 18.30 11.76
N PRO A 53 -32.48 18.91 10.81
CA PRO A 53 -31.33 19.73 11.15
C PRO A 53 -31.73 21.05 11.87
N VAL A 54 -30.99 21.32 12.92
CA VAL A 54 -31.03 22.64 13.61
C VAL A 54 -30.38 23.66 12.68
N VAL A 55 -31.13 24.70 12.33
CA VAL A 55 -30.64 25.85 11.57
C VAL A 55 -29.61 26.61 12.42
N VAL A 56 -28.34 26.47 12.05
CA VAL A 56 -27.25 27.27 12.63
C VAL A 56 -27.28 28.64 11.97
N GLN A 57 -27.49 29.67 12.78
CA GLN A 57 -27.41 31.08 12.39
C GLN A 57 -25.97 31.39 11.94
N GLU A 58 -25.82 31.99 10.76
CA GLU A 58 -24.52 32.48 10.26
C GLU A 58 -23.92 33.47 11.29
N THR A 59 -22.77 33.10 11.83
CA THR A 59 -21.93 33.98 12.64
C THR A 59 -21.14 34.87 11.68
N PRO A 60 -21.07 36.22 11.92
CA PRO A 60 -20.26 37.10 11.08
C PRO A 60 -18.80 36.69 11.12
N GLY A 61 -18.12 36.76 9.97
CA GLY A 61 -16.76 36.30 9.74
C GLY A 61 -15.81 36.60 10.90
N SER A 62 -15.25 35.58 11.49
CA SER A 62 -14.23 35.69 12.53
C SER A 62 -12.96 36.29 11.92
N ASP A 63 -12.49 37.39 12.51
CA ASP A 63 -11.20 37.99 12.20
C ASP A 63 -10.10 36.94 12.51
N SER A 64 -9.51 36.34 11.49
CA SER A 64 -8.51 35.28 11.62
C SER A 64 -7.16 35.75 12.20
N SER A 65 -7.06 37.04 12.54
CA SER A 65 -5.80 37.66 13.00
C SER A 65 -5.26 37.17 14.34
N GLY A 66 -6.00 36.33 15.06
CA GLY A 66 -5.60 35.77 16.36
C GLY A 66 -5.56 34.25 16.44
N LEU A 67 -5.87 33.53 15.34
CA LEU A 67 -5.86 32.05 15.34
C LEU A 67 -4.43 31.48 15.26
N PRO A 68 -4.18 30.30 15.84
CA PRO A 68 -3.00 29.51 15.53
C PRO A 68 -2.80 29.33 14.03
N GLU A 69 -1.57 29.13 13.61
CA GLU A 69 -1.27 28.87 12.19
C GLU A 69 -1.78 27.50 11.76
N TRP A 70 -1.63 26.47 12.64
CA TRP A 70 -1.96 25.09 12.33
C TRP A 70 -2.76 24.38 13.42
N THR A 71 -3.62 23.48 12.98
CA THR A 71 -4.06 22.33 13.76
C THR A 71 -3.71 21.06 12.98
N ILE A 72 -2.83 20.26 13.56
CA ILE A 72 -2.49 18.92 13.11
C ILE A 72 -3.48 17.96 13.76
N ILE A 73 -4.21 17.20 12.97
CA ILE A 73 -5.26 16.27 13.37
C ILE A 73 -4.78 14.87 12.98
N VAL A 74 -4.53 14.01 13.97
CA VAL A 74 -4.06 12.64 13.74
C VAL A 74 -5.15 11.67 14.13
N TYR A 75 -5.63 10.92 13.14
CA TYR A 75 -6.56 9.82 13.30
C TYR A 75 -5.75 8.52 13.36
N SER A 76 -5.47 8.05 14.57
CA SER A 76 -4.71 6.84 14.85
C SER A 76 -5.67 5.70 15.15
N ALA A 77 -5.92 4.86 14.16
CA ALA A 77 -6.75 3.66 14.27
C ALA A 77 -5.88 2.49 14.76
N ALA A 78 -5.37 2.61 16.00
CA ALA A 78 -4.42 1.66 16.57
C ALA A 78 -5.10 0.47 17.27
N ASP A 79 -6.37 0.20 16.98
CA ASP A 79 -7.03 -1.04 17.37
C ASP A 79 -6.59 -2.18 16.43
N ASP A 80 -5.29 -2.49 16.51
CA ASP A 80 -4.59 -3.48 15.71
C ASP A 80 -3.55 -4.24 16.54
N GLU A 81 -3.48 -5.57 16.42
CA GLU A 81 -2.57 -6.39 17.23
C GLU A 81 -1.09 -6.23 16.84
N VAL A 82 -0.79 -5.66 15.67
CA VAL A 82 0.57 -5.52 15.14
C VAL A 82 1.09 -4.09 15.26
N LEU A 83 0.26 -3.10 14.93
CA LEU A 83 0.67 -1.70 14.84
C LEU A 83 0.49 -0.91 16.15
N GLU A 84 -0.30 -1.41 17.10
CA GLU A 84 -0.66 -0.68 18.33
C GLU A 84 0.55 -0.08 19.04
N GLU A 85 1.63 -0.86 19.28
CA GLU A 85 2.82 -0.39 20.00
C GLU A 85 3.51 0.75 19.26
N ASN A 86 3.63 0.64 17.94
CA ASN A 86 4.31 1.65 17.13
C ASN A 86 3.49 2.94 17.06
N MET A 87 2.20 2.84 16.81
CA MET A 87 1.30 4.00 16.75
C MET A 87 1.14 4.68 18.12
N TRP A 88 1.21 3.90 19.22
CA TRP A 88 1.32 4.46 20.57
C TRP A 88 2.64 5.22 20.74
N PHE A 89 3.72 4.71 20.15
CA PHE A 89 5.02 5.37 20.19
C PHE A 89 5.02 6.69 19.41
N ASP A 90 4.32 6.75 18.27
CA ASP A 90 4.15 7.99 17.50
C ASP A 90 3.54 9.11 18.34
N VAL A 91 2.54 8.78 19.18
CA VAL A 91 1.96 9.77 20.09
C VAL A 91 3.00 10.26 21.10
N ASN A 92 3.87 9.39 21.61
CA ASN A 92 4.99 9.79 22.46
C ASN A 92 6.02 10.65 21.70
N GLU A 93 6.30 10.35 20.44
CA GLU A 93 7.13 11.23 19.60
C GLU A 93 6.51 12.63 19.43
N MET A 94 5.21 12.70 19.22
CA MET A 94 4.53 13.99 19.15
C MET A 94 4.67 14.78 20.47
N GLU A 95 4.73 14.09 21.62
CA GLU A 95 4.96 14.72 22.95
C GLU A 95 6.37 15.30 23.09
N VAL A 96 7.37 14.78 22.37
CA VAL A 96 8.71 15.39 22.35
C VAL A 96 8.66 16.84 21.90
N VAL A 97 7.71 17.20 21.04
CA VAL A 97 7.53 18.55 20.53
C VAL A 97 6.38 19.28 21.26
N GLY A 98 5.19 18.69 21.26
CA GLY A 98 3.98 19.22 21.88
C GLY A 98 3.37 20.43 21.18
N SER A 99 2.13 20.72 21.52
CA SER A 99 1.39 21.90 21.04
C SER A 99 2.02 23.21 21.54
N THR A 100 1.94 24.24 20.72
CA THR A 100 2.42 25.59 21.00
C THR A 100 1.28 26.60 20.80
N PRO A 101 1.46 27.90 21.11
CA PRO A 101 0.44 28.90 20.79
C PRO A 101 0.13 29.05 19.28
N GLN A 102 0.99 28.53 18.39
CA GLN A 102 0.84 28.63 16.95
C GLN A 102 0.50 27.29 16.27
N VAL A 103 0.66 26.17 16.96
CA VAL A 103 0.44 24.82 16.42
C VAL A 103 -0.28 23.97 17.46
N ASN A 104 -1.50 23.58 17.17
CA ASN A 104 -2.20 22.55 17.93
C ASN A 104 -1.87 21.19 17.34
N ILE A 105 -1.63 20.21 18.18
CA ILE A 105 -1.48 18.79 17.80
C ILE A 105 -2.56 18.04 18.56
N VAL A 106 -3.50 17.44 17.83
CA VAL A 106 -4.69 16.78 18.37
C VAL A 106 -4.76 15.37 17.81
N VAL A 107 -4.81 14.40 18.70
CA VAL A 107 -4.81 12.97 18.34
C VAL A 107 -6.09 12.33 18.86
N GLN A 108 -6.73 11.49 18.05
CA GLN A 108 -7.60 10.43 18.51
C GLN A 108 -6.87 9.11 18.31
N MET A 109 -6.75 8.34 19.36
CA MET A 109 -6.15 7.01 19.34
C MET A 109 -7.11 6.01 19.93
N ASP A 110 -7.33 4.93 19.22
CA ASP A 110 -7.98 3.71 19.68
C ASP A 110 -6.94 2.62 19.87
N ARG A 111 -7.14 1.71 20.84
CA ARG A 111 -6.14 0.70 21.15
C ARG A 111 -6.75 -0.69 21.27
N TYR A 112 -6.00 -1.66 20.73
CA TYR A 112 -6.33 -3.07 20.75
C TYR A 112 -6.14 -3.70 22.13
N GLN A 113 -6.98 -4.66 22.47
CA GLN A 113 -6.90 -5.36 23.76
C GLN A 113 -5.87 -6.50 23.74
N GLY A 114 -4.75 -6.32 24.42
CA GLY A 114 -3.84 -7.42 24.76
C GLY A 114 -2.64 -7.58 23.83
N ALA A 115 -2.45 -6.73 22.82
CA ALA A 115 -1.24 -6.72 22.01
C ALA A 115 -0.12 -5.97 22.73
N PHE A 116 -0.31 -4.71 23.06
CA PHE A 116 0.66 -3.90 23.80
C PHE A 116 0.16 -3.54 25.19
N SER A 117 0.79 -4.06 26.24
CA SER A 117 0.41 -3.83 27.63
C SER A 117 1.03 -2.59 28.27
N GLY A 118 1.82 -1.80 27.52
CA GLY A 118 2.40 -0.55 28.00
C GLY A 118 1.35 0.49 28.35
N ASP A 119 1.74 1.48 29.16
CA ASP A 119 0.91 2.62 29.58
C ASP A 119 -0.45 2.22 30.20
N GLY A 120 -0.50 1.06 30.88
CA GLY A 120 -1.67 0.60 31.62
C GLY A 120 -2.71 -0.14 30.80
N ASP A 121 -2.38 -0.56 29.57
CA ASP A 121 -3.21 -1.44 28.72
C ASP A 121 -4.68 -0.96 28.63
N TRP A 122 -4.83 0.34 28.34
CA TRP A 122 -6.18 0.88 28.11
C TRP A 122 -6.62 0.57 26.68
N THR A 123 -7.90 0.32 26.49
CA THR A 123 -8.49 -0.22 25.26
C THR A 123 -9.72 0.59 24.81
N ASP A 124 -9.83 1.84 25.24
CA ASP A 124 -10.90 2.75 24.87
C ASP A 124 -10.36 3.85 23.94
N THR A 125 -11.18 4.36 23.06
CA THR A 125 -10.79 5.49 22.19
C THR A 125 -10.66 6.78 23.00
N ARG A 126 -9.49 7.40 22.90
CA ARG A 126 -9.15 8.63 23.62
C ARG A 126 -8.71 9.74 22.70
N ARG A 127 -9.09 10.97 23.05
CA ARG A 127 -8.65 12.20 22.38
C ARG A 127 -7.69 12.97 23.25
N PHE A 128 -6.57 13.37 22.66
CA PHE A 128 -5.48 14.07 23.34
C PHE A 128 -5.24 15.44 22.70
N LEU A 129 -4.92 16.43 23.52
CA LEU A 129 -4.19 17.63 23.10
C LEU A 129 -2.74 17.44 23.51
N ILE A 130 -1.88 17.20 22.57
CA ILE A 130 -0.49 16.82 22.81
C ILE A 130 0.26 17.94 23.51
N ARG A 131 0.94 17.60 24.62
CA ARG A 131 1.76 18.48 25.41
C ARG A 131 3.21 18.02 25.41
N LYS A 132 4.13 18.98 25.40
CA LYS A 132 5.54 18.69 25.39
C LYS A 132 6.00 17.96 26.64
N ASP A 133 6.62 16.79 26.46
CA ASP A 133 7.45 16.14 27.46
C ASP A 133 8.60 15.34 26.80
N ASN A 134 9.32 14.56 27.57
CA ASN A 134 10.42 13.71 27.05
C ASN A 134 10.32 12.28 27.62
N ASN A 135 9.15 11.89 28.09
CA ASN A 135 8.90 10.54 28.57
C ASN A 135 8.37 9.68 27.41
N LEU A 136 9.19 8.77 26.92
CA LEU A 136 8.83 7.85 25.83
C LEU A 136 8.21 6.53 26.33
N GLU A 137 7.87 6.43 27.62
CA GLU A 137 7.33 5.22 28.23
C GLU A 137 5.84 5.34 28.58
N SER A 138 5.24 6.50 28.43
CA SER A 138 3.81 6.73 28.67
C SER A 138 3.32 8.02 28.05
N ILE A 139 2.11 8.03 27.51
CA ILE A 139 1.42 9.23 27.05
C ILE A 139 1.01 10.06 28.28
N THR A 140 1.63 11.22 28.46
CA THR A 140 1.36 12.13 29.59
C THR A 140 0.45 13.27 29.23
N SER A 141 0.16 13.46 27.97
CA SER A 141 -0.78 14.47 27.47
C SER A 141 -2.19 14.29 28.06
N PRO A 142 -2.89 15.40 28.36
CA PRO A 142 -4.19 15.29 28.95
C PRO A 142 -5.18 14.63 27.98
N ILE A 143 -5.93 13.64 28.46
CA ILE A 143 -7.12 13.14 27.81
C ILE A 143 -8.16 14.27 27.85
N VAL A 144 -8.42 14.87 26.69
CA VAL A 144 -9.41 15.97 26.59
C VAL A 144 -10.82 15.45 26.38
N GLN A 145 -10.92 14.19 25.89
CA GLN A 145 -12.17 13.44 25.80
C GLN A 145 -11.87 11.94 25.78
N SER A 146 -12.59 11.17 26.60
CA SER A 146 -12.72 9.71 26.43
C SER A 146 -14.02 9.46 25.69
N VAL A 147 -13.96 8.74 24.58
CA VAL A 147 -15.10 8.46 23.70
C VAL A 147 -15.73 7.12 24.07
N GLY A 148 -14.97 6.25 24.73
CA GLY A 148 -15.30 4.84 24.91
C GLY A 148 -14.85 4.04 23.69
N GLU A 149 -15.23 2.79 23.61
CA GLU A 149 -14.97 1.96 22.45
C GLU A 149 -15.77 2.45 21.25
N VAL A 150 -15.11 2.71 20.12
CA VAL A 150 -15.76 3.04 18.86
C VAL A 150 -15.04 2.33 17.71
N ASP A 151 -15.78 1.95 16.71
CA ASP A 151 -15.24 1.31 15.50
C ASP A 151 -14.53 2.37 14.61
N THR A 152 -13.21 2.30 14.55
CA THR A 152 -12.37 3.22 13.75
C THR A 152 -12.46 2.96 12.24
N GLY A 153 -12.90 1.80 11.82
CA GLY A 153 -13.22 1.50 10.41
C GLY A 153 -14.56 2.09 9.92
N GLN A 154 -15.25 2.89 10.75
CA GLN A 154 -16.54 3.48 10.35
C GLN A 154 -16.42 4.96 9.97
N PRO A 155 -17.08 5.39 8.87
CA PRO A 155 -17.12 6.79 8.44
C PRO A 155 -17.51 7.77 9.54
N GLN A 156 -18.47 7.38 10.40
CA GLN A 156 -18.98 8.26 11.44
C GLN A 156 -17.92 8.58 12.50
N THR A 157 -17.04 7.64 12.84
CA THR A 157 -15.94 7.87 13.79
C THR A 157 -14.95 8.90 13.28
N LEU A 158 -14.58 8.83 11.99
CA LEU A 158 -13.73 9.82 11.34
C LEU A 158 -14.40 11.20 11.29
N ILE A 159 -15.68 11.25 10.91
CA ILE A 159 -16.49 12.48 10.86
C ILE A 159 -16.54 13.15 12.23
N ASP A 160 -16.85 12.39 13.27
CA ASP A 160 -17.03 12.93 14.63
C ASP A 160 -15.72 13.47 15.19
N PHE A 161 -14.61 12.77 14.98
CA PHE A 161 -13.31 13.21 15.46
C PHE A 161 -12.84 14.49 14.75
N VAL A 162 -12.79 14.46 13.43
CA VAL A 162 -12.24 15.60 12.67
C VAL A 162 -13.13 16.83 12.82
N THR A 163 -14.46 16.67 12.82
CA THR A 163 -15.39 17.76 13.10
C THR A 163 -15.14 18.35 14.49
N TRP A 164 -15.01 17.50 15.51
CA TRP A 164 -14.71 17.92 16.87
C TRP A 164 -13.37 18.65 16.97
N ALA A 165 -12.32 18.12 16.32
CA ALA A 165 -10.99 18.71 16.34
C ALA A 165 -10.99 20.12 15.74
N VAL A 166 -11.59 20.31 14.57
CA VAL A 166 -11.69 21.62 13.91
C VAL A 166 -12.49 22.61 14.76
N GLN A 167 -13.59 22.18 15.37
CA GLN A 167 -14.47 23.06 16.19
C GLN A 167 -13.81 23.47 17.51
N ASN A 168 -13.03 22.60 18.14
CA ASN A 168 -12.40 22.88 19.45
C ASN A 168 -11.00 23.50 19.33
N TYR A 169 -10.33 23.29 18.22
CA TYR A 169 -8.97 23.78 17.94
C TYR A 169 -8.91 24.53 16.61
N PRO A 170 -9.64 25.64 16.47
CA PRO A 170 -9.65 26.39 15.22
C PRO A 170 -8.28 26.99 14.91
N ALA A 171 -7.87 26.88 13.63
CA ALA A 171 -6.60 27.39 13.12
C ALA A 171 -6.79 27.98 11.72
N LYS A 172 -5.71 28.56 11.17
CA LYS A 172 -5.72 29.06 9.78
C LYS A 172 -5.57 27.94 8.76
N LYS A 173 -4.86 26.86 9.14
CA LYS A 173 -4.55 25.69 8.30
C LYS A 173 -4.78 24.42 9.11
N TYR A 174 -5.23 23.39 8.42
CA TYR A 174 -5.45 22.07 9.00
C TYR A 174 -4.69 21.02 8.20
N ALA A 175 -3.98 20.13 8.89
CA ALA A 175 -3.47 18.89 8.33
C ALA A 175 -4.24 17.73 8.96
N LEU A 176 -4.74 16.83 8.15
CA LEU A 176 -5.32 15.56 8.57
C LEU A 176 -4.31 14.45 8.21
N VAL A 177 -3.84 13.72 9.21
CA VAL A 177 -3.02 12.51 9.05
C VAL A 177 -3.85 11.34 9.53
N MET A 178 -3.97 10.32 8.69
CA MET A 178 -4.63 9.06 9.00
C MET A 178 -3.55 7.99 9.08
N SER A 179 -3.52 7.26 10.19
CA SER A 179 -2.47 6.28 10.50
C SER A 179 -3.08 4.93 10.84
N ASP A 180 -2.68 3.89 10.15
CA ASP A 180 -3.00 2.46 10.30
C ASP A 180 -2.46 1.68 9.07
N HIS A 181 -2.96 0.47 8.82
CA HIS A 181 -2.80 -0.23 7.55
C HIS A 181 -3.44 0.54 6.40
N GLY A 182 -2.84 0.42 5.22
CA GLY A 182 -3.36 0.97 3.97
C GLY A 182 -3.26 -0.02 2.82
N GLY A 183 -4.20 0.05 1.89
CA GLY A 183 -4.31 -0.82 0.72
C GLY A 183 -4.47 -0.08 -0.61
N GLY A 184 -4.14 1.21 -0.66
CA GLY A 184 -4.30 2.01 -1.86
C GLY A 184 -5.77 2.21 -2.22
N TRP A 185 -6.14 1.83 -3.44
CA TRP A 185 -7.52 1.96 -3.92
C TRP A 185 -8.53 1.12 -3.12
N THR A 186 -8.09 0.09 -2.39
CA THR A 186 -8.98 -0.70 -1.54
C THR A 186 -9.43 0.04 -0.29
N GLY A 187 -8.64 0.99 0.19
CA GLY A 187 -8.89 1.71 1.43
C GLY A 187 -7.88 1.38 2.52
N GLY A 188 -8.33 1.33 3.77
CA GLY A 188 -7.52 1.05 4.95
C GLY A 188 -8.21 1.53 6.22
N PHE A 189 -7.47 1.59 7.31
CA PHE A 189 -7.96 2.12 8.61
C PHE A 189 -9.05 1.23 9.20
N SER A 190 -8.62 0.05 9.61
CA SER A 190 -9.48 -1.01 10.15
C SER A 190 -9.67 -0.91 11.66
N ASP A 191 -10.52 -1.78 12.19
CA ASP A 191 -10.76 -1.96 13.61
C ASP A 191 -10.91 -3.45 13.90
N MET A 192 -9.96 -4.01 14.66
CA MET A 192 -9.94 -5.45 14.96
C MET A 192 -10.87 -5.84 16.10
N SER A 193 -11.23 -4.90 16.99
CA SER A 193 -12.19 -5.14 18.09
C SER A 193 -13.65 -5.01 17.64
N ALA A 194 -13.91 -4.50 16.43
CA ALA A 194 -15.24 -4.39 15.87
C ALA A 194 -15.94 -5.76 15.82
N SER A 195 -17.25 -5.77 16.01
CA SER A 195 -18.04 -7.02 16.00
C SER A 195 -18.08 -7.72 14.63
N SER A 196 -17.70 -7.03 13.58
CA SER A 196 -17.49 -7.51 12.21
C SER A 196 -16.31 -6.75 11.64
N TYR A 197 -15.59 -7.34 10.70
CA TYR A 197 -14.51 -6.64 9.98
C TYR A 197 -15.00 -5.28 9.46
N SER A 198 -14.27 -4.25 9.79
CA SER A 198 -14.60 -2.87 9.47
C SER A 198 -13.34 -2.17 8.97
N GLU A 199 -13.45 -1.48 7.84
CA GLU A 199 -12.35 -0.78 7.18
C GLU A 199 -12.92 0.37 6.35
N LEU A 200 -12.25 1.51 6.31
CA LEU A 200 -12.67 2.66 5.50
C LEU A 200 -12.25 2.49 4.04
N SER A 201 -13.21 2.34 3.15
CA SER A 201 -12.99 2.42 1.70
C SER A 201 -12.69 3.87 1.25
N ILE A 202 -12.07 4.03 0.07
CA ILE A 202 -11.83 5.36 -0.50
C ILE A 202 -13.12 6.19 -0.67
N PRO A 203 -14.24 5.64 -1.19
CA PRO A 203 -15.52 6.37 -1.21
C PRO A 203 -16.02 6.82 0.17
N GLU A 204 -15.80 6.02 1.21
CA GLU A 204 -16.20 6.37 2.57
C GLU A 204 -15.33 7.46 3.16
N ILE A 205 -14.01 7.44 2.92
CA ILE A 205 -13.10 8.53 3.28
C ILE A 205 -13.54 9.83 2.59
N VAL A 206 -13.79 9.79 1.29
CA VAL A 206 -14.27 10.94 0.50
C VAL A 206 -15.57 11.50 1.06
N SER A 207 -16.57 10.64 1.26
CA SER A 207 -17.88 11.07 1.80
C SER A 207 -17.76 11.63 3.22
N SER A 208 -16.89 11.06 4.06
CA SER A 208 -16.60 11.57 5.39
C SER A 208 -16.01 12.98 5.33
N ILE A 209 -15.05 13.24 4.46
CA ILE A 209 -14.46 14.57 4.28
C ILE A 209 -15.50 15.57 3.77
N GLU A 210 -16.40 15.17 2.88
CA GLU A 210 -17.50 16.03 2.43
C GLU A 210 -18.43 16.45 3.59
N VAL A 211 -18.77 15.51 4.48
CA VAL A 211 -19.58 15.82 5.67
C VAL A 211 -18.81 16.70 6.67
N ILE A 212 -17.51 16.40 6.89
CA ILE A 212 -16.65 17.24 7.74
C ILE A 212 -16.60 18.68 7.24
N ARG A 213 -16.45 18.89 5.94
CA ARG A 213 -16.48 20.23 5.32
C ARG A 213 -17.80 20.96 5.57
N GLN A 214 -18.92 20.25 5.43
CA GLN A 214 -20.25 20.82 5.72
C GLN A 214 -20.40 21.20 7.19
N ASN A 215 -19.92 20.37 8.12
CA ASN A 215 -20.03 20.59 9.56
C ASN A 215 -19.11 21.69 10.09
N THR A 216 -17.97 21.92 9.44
CA THR A 216 -16.91 22.80 9.94
C THR A 216 -16.73 24.09 9.13
N GLY A 217 -17.16 24.10 7.88
CA GLY A 217 -16.90 25.18 6.94
C GLY A 217 -15.45 25.22 6.40
N VAL A 218 -14.61 24.24 6.71
CA VAL A 218 -13.27 24.10 6.11
C VAL A 218 -13.45 23.74 4.65
N ASP A 219 -12.97 24.57 3.75
CA ASP A 219 -13.08 24.30 2.30
C ASP A 219 -12.12 23.22 1.85
N LYS A 220 -10.84 23.36 2.21
CA LYS A 220 -9.80 22.37 1.96
C LYS A 220 -8.89 22.20 3.17
N PHE A 221 -8.44 20.99 3.41
CA PHE A 221 -7.28 20.76 4.26
C PHE A 221 -6.03 21.31 3.56
N GLU A 222 -5.12 21.88 4.31
CA GLU A 222 -3.84 22.27 3.74
C GLU A 222 -3.01 21.05 3.35
N LEU A 223 -3.14 19.96 4.13
CA LEU A 223 -2.52 18.66 3.85
C LEU A 223 -3.47 17.54 4.30
N ILE A 224 -3.62 16.50 3.45
CA ILE A 224 -4.11 15.18 3.85
C ILE A 224 -2.93 14.23 3.70
N GLY A 225 -2.60 13.51 4.77
CA GLY A 225 -1.51 12.55 4.81
C GLY A 225 -2.00 11.17 5.20
N PHE A 226 -1.38 10.16 4.63
CA PHE A 226 -1.59 8.76 4.95
C PHE A 226 -0.28 8.18 5.46
N ASP A 227 -0.18 8.04 6.77
CA ASP A 227 0.85 7.27 7.46
C ASP A 227 0.38 5.81 7.43
N ALA A 228 0.43 5.24 6.24
CA ALA A 228 -0.20 3.98 5.89
C ALA A 228 0.33 3.46 4.55
N CYS A 229 0.44 2.13 4.43
CA CYS A 229 0.98 1.44 3.26
C CYS A 229 0.21 1.77 1.97
N LEU A 230 0.91 1.87 0.83
CA LEU A 230 0.36 1.80 -0.53
C LEU A 230 -0.62 2.90 -0.95
N MET A 231 -0.82 3.95 -0.13
CA MET A 231 -1.80 5.00 -0.41
C MET A 231 -1.34 6.00 -1.49
N GLY A 232 -0.08 5.91 -1.95
CA GLY A 232 0.52 6.79 -2.97
C GLY A 232 0.06 6.49 -4.40
N GLN A 233 -1.25 6.25 -4.62
CA GLN A 233 -1.82 5.86 -5.90
C GLN A 233 -2.64 6.97 -6.54
N ILE A 234 -2.64 7.03 -7.88
CA ILE A 234 -3.45 8.01 -8.63
C ILE A 234 -4.96 7.86 -8.36
N GLU A 235 -5.43 6.66 -8.07
CA GLU A 235 -6.81 6.37 -7.65
C GLU A 235 -7.17 7.11 -6.36
N VAL A 236 -6.27 7.10 -5.38
CA VAL A 236 -6.42 7.80 -4.11
C VAL A 236 -6.31 9.31 -4.30
N PHE A 237 -5.24 9.75 -4.97
CA PHE A 237 -5.02 11.17 -5.26
C PHE A 237 -6.14 11.75 -6.13
N GLY A 238 -6.58 11.02 -7.16
CA GLY A 238 -7.66 11.41 -8.06
C GLY A 238 -9.02 11.52 -7.36
N SER A 239 -9.22 10.76 -6.27
CA SER A 239 -10.44 10.83 -5.48
C SER A 239 -10.43 11.98 -4.47
N LEU A 240 -9.25 12.36 -3.95
CA LEU A 240 -9.11 13.26 -2.80
C LEU A 240 -8.58 14.67 -3.13
N TYR A 241 -8.02 14.92 -4.32
CA TYR A 241 -7.44 16.23 -4.67
C TYR A 241 -8.41 17.43 -4.52
N PRO A 242 -9.75 17.29 -4.61
CA PRO A 242 -10.65 18.42 -4.40
C PRO A 242 -10.68 18.91 -2.94
N TYR A 243 -10.19 18.10 -1.99
CA TYR A 243 -10.38 18.33 -0.56
C TYR A 243 -9.11 18.78 0.17
N SER A 244 -7.96 18.76 -0.50
CA SER A 244 -6.69 19.21 0.06
C SER A 244 -5.90 20.09 -0.89
N ASN A 245 -4.90 20.80 -0.37
CA ASN A 245 -3.91 21.51 -1.17
C ASN A 245 -2.69 20.60 -1.49
N TYR A 246 -2.32 19.73 -0.55
CA TYR A 246 -1.25 18.76 -0.69
C TYR A 246 -1.68 17.41 -0.13
N MET A 247 -1.13 16.34 -0.68
CA MET A 247 -1.31 14.98 -0.17
C MET A 247 0.06 14.33 0.01
N VAL A 248 0.23 13.54 1.08
CA VAL A 248 1.45 12.79 1.38
C VAL A 248 1.08 11.33 1.58
N ALA A 249 1.74 10.43 0.85
CA ALA A 249 1.50 8.99 0.92
C ALA A 249 2.67 8.19 0.34
N SER A 250 2.76 6.92 0.70
CA SER A 250 3.73 5.97 0.19
C SER A 250 3.17 5.13 -0.96
N GLU A 251 4.01 4.86 -1.98
CA GLU A 251 3.71 3.90 -3.05
C GLU A 251 3.91 2.45 -2.60
N GLU A 252 4.85 2.23 -1.66
CA GLU A 252 5.21 0.94 -1.08
C GLU A 252 4.63 0.79 0.32
N VAL A 253 4.79 -0.39 0.95
CA VAL A 253 4.51 -0.55 2.38
C VAL A 253 5.41 0.38 3.19
N GLU A 254 4.82 0.98 4.21
CA GLU A 254 5.55 1.80 5.17
C GLU A 254 6.10 0.92 6.31
N PRO A 255 7.27 1.28 6.88
CA PRO A 255 7.73 0.65 8.10
C PRO A 255 6.71 0.83 9.23
N GLY A 256 6.54 -0.20 10.07
CA GLY A 256 5.53 -0.17 11.13
C GLY A 256 5.71 0.94 12.18
N TYR A 257 6.88 1.59 12.24
CA TYR A 257 7.11 2.76 13.11
C TYR A 257 6.66 4.10 12.48
N GLY A 258 6.06 4.09 11.30
CA GLY A 258 5.39 5.24 10.69
C GLY A 258 6.29 6.43 10.36
N TRP A 259 5.71 7.63 10.40
CA TRP A 259 6.42 8.88 10.11
C TRP A 259 7.20 9.38 11.33
N SER A 260 8.36 10.02 11.10
CA SER A 260 9.20 10.59 12.16
C SER A 260 8.56 11.84 12.78
N TYR A 261 7.50 11.66 13.58
CA TYR A 261 6.65 12.75 14.10
C TYR A 261 7.43 13.81 14.89
N ALA A 262 8.36 13.42 15.73
CA ALA A 262 9.16 14.38 16.48
C ALA A 262 9.94 15.32 15.54
N ALA A 263 10.49 14.80 14.45
CA ALA A 263 11.38 15.55 13.58
C ALA A 263 10.65 16.58 12.72
N TRP A 264 9.58 16.20 12.02
CA TRP A 264 8.86 17.15 11.17
C TRP A 264 7.99 18.14 11.99
N LEU A 265 7.44 17.71 13.14
CA LEU A 265 6.71 18.62 14.03
C LEU A 265 7.63 19.66 14.65
N GLU A 266 8.89 19.30 14.99
CA GLU A 266 9.86 20.27 15.50
C GLU A 266 10.15 21.35 14.44
N GLN A 267 10.31 20.97 13.17
CA GLN A 267 10.48 21.93 12.07
C GLN A 267 9.26 22.85 11.94
N LEU A 268 8.05 22.28 12.04
CA LEU A 268 6.80 23.04 11.95
C LEU A 268 6.66 24.04 13.10
N VAL A 269 6.93 23.66 14.35
CA VAL A 269 6.80 24.59 15.50
C VAL A 269 7.88 25.66 15.50
N GLN A 270 9.04 25.42 14.90
CA GLN A 270 10.08 26.41 14.69
C GLN A 270 9.71 27.41 13.59
N ASN A 271 8.97 27.00 12.57
CA ASN A 271 8.52 27.85 11.49
C ASN A 271 7.03 27.63 11.15
N PRO A 272 6.09 28.02 12.01
CA PRO A 272 4.68 27.71 11.84
C PRO A 272 4.01 28.44 10.66
N THR A 273 4.71 29.37 10.03
CA THR A 273 4.16 30.13 8.89
C THR A 273 4.27 29.42 7.55
N VAL A 274 4.94 28.26 7.49
CA VAL A 274 5.03 27.45 6.27
C VAL A 274 3.64 27.11 5.73
N ASN A 275 3.55 26.88 4.43
CA ASN A 275 2.37 26.32 3.77
C ASN A 275 2.44 24.80 3.69
N GLY A 276 1.49 24.18 3.02
CA GLY A 276 1.44 22.73 2.84
C GLY A 276 2.66 22.16 2.10
N ASP A 277 3.20 22.88 1.12
CA ASP A 277 4.45 22.49 0.44
C ASP A 277 5.61 22.38 1.44
N GLY A 278 5.85 23.42 2.26
CA GLY A 278 6.90 23.39 3.26
C GLY A 278 6.70 22.30 4.33
N LEU A 279 5.44 22.02 4.72
CA LEU A 279 5.12 20.92 5.63
C LEU A 279 5.40 19.57 4.97
N SER A 280 4.98 19.37 3.72
CA SER A 280 5.23 18.16 2.95
C SER A 280 6.73 17.87 2.83
N GLN A 281 7.53 18.88 2.48
CA GLN A 281 9.00 18.73 2.41
C GLN A 281 9.61 18.36 3.76
N SER A 282 9.06 18.86 4.88
CA SER A 282 9.52 18.50 6.23
C SER A 282 9.23 17.03 6.53
N ILE A 283 8.04 16.53 6.21
CA ILE A 283 7.67 15.12 6.38
C ILE A 283 8.58 14.23 5.54
N ILE A 284 8.69 14.46 4.24
CA ILE A 284 9.49 13.65 3.32
C ILE A 284 10.97 13.62 3.72
N SER A 285 11.54 14.79 4.06
CA SER A 285 12.99 14.87 4.37
C SER A 285 13.39 14.21 5.69
N THR A 286 12.45 14.01 6.60
CA THR A 286 12.72 13.40 7.92
C THR A 286 12.34 11.92 7.99
N TYR A 287 11.63 11.42 7.00
CA TYR A 287 11.13 10.06 6.97
C TYR A 287 12.24 9.02 7.15
N VAL A 288 12.04 8.03 8.01
CA VAL A 288 12.96 6.97 8.43
C VAL A 288 14.19 7.48 9.20
N ILE A 289 15.03 8.29 8.56
CA ILE A 289 16.37 8.65 9.07
C ILE A 289 16.37 9.52 10.34
N ASN A 290 15.27 10.16 10.66
CA ASN A 290 15.14 11.01 11.85
C ASN A 290 14.14 10.47 12.87
N ASP A 291 13.68 9.26 12.70
CA ASP A 291 12.79 8.59 13.65
C ASP A 291 13.46 8.41 15.01
N VAL A 292 12.75 8.76 16.09
CA VAL A 292 13.30 8.72 17.45
C VAL A 292 13.41 7.28 17.96
N LEU A 293 12.50 6.40 17.56
CA LEU A 293 12.55 4.98 17.91
C LEU A 293 13.81 4.34 17.35
N LEU A 294 14.12 4.62 16.10
CA LEU A 294 15.29 4.07 15.41
C LEU A 294 16.58 4.74 15.89
N THR A 295 16.64 6.07 15.88
CA THR A 295 17.84 6.85 16.21
C THR A 295 18.14 6.87 17.72
N GLY A 296 17.17 6.55 18.57
CA GLY A 296 17.31 6.44 20.02
C GLY A 296 18.13 5.24 20.51
N GLY A 297 18.72 4.46 19.60
CA GLY A 297 19.58 3.31 19.88
C GLY A 297 18.86 1.97 19.98
N ARG A 298 17.63 1.91 19.51
CA ARG A 298 16.84 0.66 19.38
C ARG A 298 17.17 -0.09 18.10
N ALA A 299 17.65 0.60 17.07
CA ALA A 299 18.13 0.01 15.83
C ALA A 299 19.60 0.37 15.56
N SER A 300 20.33 -0.53 14.91
CA SER A 300 21.67 -0.28 14.41
C SER A 300 21.65 0.59 13.15
N ALA A 301 22.78 1.18 12.79
CA ALA A 301 22.88 1.93 11.53
C ALA A 301 22.63 1.05 10.28
N GLU A 302 22.97 -0.24 10.38
CA GLU A 302 22.69 -1.22 9.31
C GLU A 302 21.19 -1.51 9.18
N GLU A 303 20.47 -1.65 10.29
CA GLU A 303 19.02 -1.83 10.30
C GLU A 303 18.30 -0.60 9.75
N ILE A 304 18.68 0.61 10.18
CA ILE A 304 18.12 1.86 9.63
C ILE A 304 18.36 1.96 8.12
N ALA A 305 19.57 1.62 7.65
CA ALA A 305 19.88 1.66 6.22
C ALA A 305 19.12 0.58 5.43
N GLN A 306 18.85 -0.58 6.03
CA GLN A 306 18.05 -1.63 5.42
C GLN A 306 16.59 -1.16 5.26
N GLU A 307 15.99 -0.62 6.29
CA GLU A 307 14.64 -0.06 6.24
C GLU A 307 14.54 1.07 5.19
N GLU A 308 15.47 2.04 5.26
CA GLU A 308 15.51 3.13 4.29
C GLU A 308 15.65 2.63 2.84
N SER A 309 16.25 1.45 2.63
CA SER A 309 16.55 0.94 1.30
C SER A 309 15.31 0.53 0.49
N THR A 310 14.20 0.21 1.15
CA THR A 310 12.97 -0.31 0.54
C THR A 310 11.77 0.62 0.68
N THR A 311 11.93 1.78 1.31
CA THR A 311 10.83 2.72 1.54
C THR A 311 10.60 3.67 0.36
N THR A 312 9.37 4.17 0.25
CA THR A 312 8.98 5.31 -0.59
C THR A 312 8.12 6.26 0.24
N LEU A 313 8.17 7.56 -0.07
CA LEU A 313 7.19 8.53 0.40
C LEU A 313 7.16 9.72 -0.55
N SER A 314 5.99 10.16 -0.95
CA SER A 314 5.82 11.27 -1.87
C SER A 314 4.81 12.30 -1.39
N ALA A 315 5.00 13.52 -1.84
CA ALA A 315 4.08 14.64 -1.62
C ALA A 315 3.61 15.21 -2.95
N VAL A 316 2.30 15.28 -3.13
CA VAL A 316 1.64 15.70 -4.36
C VAL A 316 0.88 16.99 -4.16
N GLU A 317 1.09 17.99 -5.05
CA GLU A 317 0.26 19.19 -5.12
C GLU A 317 -1.09 18.83 -5.74
N SER A 318 -2.17 18.87 -4.95
CA SER A 318 -3.51 18.43 -5.35
C SER A 318 -4.03 19.15 -6.59
N ALA A 319 -3.70 20.43 -6.75
CA ALA A 319 -4.13 21.22 -7.91
C ALA A 319 -3.56 20.72 -9.25
N LYS A 320 -2.52 19.87 -9.23
CA LYS A 320 -1.87 19.29 -10.39
C LYS A 320 -2.36 17.88 -10.75
N VAL A 321 -3.08 17.22 -9.85
CA VAL A 321 -3.61 15.86 -10.10
C VAL A 321 -4.46 15.79 -11.37
N PRO A 322 -5.35 16.76 -11.69
CA PRO A 322 -6.09 16.75 -12.96
C PRO A 322 -5.17 16.82 -14.21
N ASP A 323 -4.03 17.51 -14.12
CA ASP A 323 -3.05 17.57 -15.21
C ASP A 323 -2.40 16.19 -15.43
N VAL A 324 -2.11 15.45 -14.34
CA VAL A 324 -1.58 14.08 -14.40
C VAL A 324 -2.60 13.14 -15.04
N ILE A 325 -3.87 13.16 -14.57
CA ILE A 325 -4.95 12.34 -15.14
C ILE A 325 -5.15 12.66 -16.62
N GLY A 326 -5.15 13.94 -16.99
CA GLY A 326 -5.30 14.36 -18.39
C GLY A 326 -4.14 13.87 -19.29
N ALA A 327 -2.90 13.93 -18.79
CA ALA A 327 -1.75 13.41 -19.51
C ALA A 327 -1.76 11.87 -19.59
N MET A 328 -2.18 11.18 -18.52
CA MET A 328 -2.42 9.74 -18.51
C MET A 328 -3.44 9.33 -19.56
N ASN A 329 -4.58 10.01 -19.65
CA ASN A 329 -5.61 9.73 -20.66
C ASN A 329 -5.09 9.86 -22.10
N LEU A 330 -4.26 10.87 -22.37
CA LEU A 330 -3.63 11.03 -23.70
C LEU A 330 -2.64 9.89 -23.98
N PHE A 331 -1.84 9.50 -23.00
CA PHE A 331 -0.90 8.39 -23.12
C PHE A 331 -1.62 7.07 -23.36
N LEU A 332 -2.66 6.77 -22.57
CA LEU A 332 -3.49 5.57 -22.73
C LEU A 332 -4.12 5.50 -24.11
N GLY A 333 -4.65 6.61 -24.62
CA GLY A 333 -5.16 6.66 -25.99
C GLY A 333 -4.11 6.32 -27.05
N ALA A 334 -2.88 6.80 -26.89
CA ALA A 334 -1.80 6.49 -27.83
C ALA A 334 -1.39 5.01 -27.81
N ILE A 335 -1.32 4.38 -26.62
CA ILE A 335 -0.89 2.99 -26.50
C ILE A 335 -1.93 1.95 -26.91
N THR A 336 -3.19 2.35 -27.15
CA THR A 336 -4.19 1.44 -27.77
C THR A 336 -3.84 1.05 -29.21
N GLU A 337 -3.02 1.85 -29.89
CA GLU A 337 -2.57 1.54 -31.26
C GLU A 337 -1.37 0.57 -31.29
N MET A 338 -0.79 0.25 -30.12
CA MET A 338 0.32 -0.70 -30.01
C MET A 338 -0.13 -2.15 -30.01
N ASP A 339 0.84 -3.05 -30.25
CA ASP A 339 0.72 -4.44 -29.85
C ASP A 339 0.62 -4.53 -28.31
N GLN A 340 -0.50 -5.02 -27.82
CA GLN A 340 -0.79 -5.08 -26.39
C GLN A 340 0.15 -6.03 -25.62
N SER A 341 0.84 -6.94 -26.31
CA SER A 341 1.91 -7.73 -25.70
C SER A 341 3.11 -6.87 -25.24
N LEU A 342 3.40 -5.79 -25.97
CA LEU A 342 4.45 -4.84 -25.54
C LEU A 342 4.00 -4.00 -24.33
N VAL A 343 2.71 -3.69 -24.24
CA VAL A 343 2.15 -3.02 -23.06
C VAL A 343 2.23 -3.93 -21.83
N ALA A 344 1.86 -5.20 -21.97
CA ALA A 344 1.99 -6.20 -20.90
C ALA A 344 3.47 -6.41 -20.49
N GLN A 345 4.38 -6.45 -21.46
CA GLN A 345 5.81 -6.50 -21.19
C GLN A 345 6.31 -5.26 -20.42
N ALA A 346 5.85 -4.06 -20.82
CA ALA A 346 6.19 -2.84 -20.08
C ALA A 346 5.70 -2.90 -18.64
N ARG A 347 4.44 -3.34 -18.43
CA ARG A 347 3.88 -3.57 -17.10
C ARG A 347 4.80 -4.44 -16.23
N THR A 348 5.25 -5.55 -16.77
CA THR A 348 6.11 -6.50 -16.06
C THR A 348 7.48 -5.91 -15.67
N TYR A 349 8.06 -5.06 -16.51
CA TYR A 349 9.36 -4.44 -16.26
C TYR A 349 9.29 -3.14 -15.47
N THR A 350 8.09 -2.65 -15.18
CA THR A 350 7.89 -1.44 -14.41
C THR A 350 8.19 -1.69 -12.93
N ARG A 351 8.68 -0.65 -12.23
CA ARG A 351 8.80 -0.65 -10.77
C ARG A 351 7.44 -1.03 -10.16
N SER A 352 7.41 -2.12 -9.44
CA SER A 352 6.24 -2.61 -8.74
C SER A 352 6.42 -2.54 -7.23
N TYR A 353 5.30 -2.59 -6.53
CA TYR A 353 5.19 -2.47 -5.09
C TYR A 353 4.52 -3.71 -4.52
N PHE A 354 4.48 -3.81 -3.20
CA PHE A 354 3.95 -4.97 -2.49
C PHE A 354 2.55 -5.37 -3.01
N SER A 355 2.33 -6.68 -3.15
CA SER A 355 1.03 -7.23 -3.59
C SER A 355 0.14 -7.54 -2.39
N LEU A 356 -1.01 -6.87 -2.29
CA LEU A 356 -2.04 -7.19 -1.30
C LEU A 356 -2.79 -8.49 -1.59
N PHE A 357 -2.65 -9.03 -2.80
CA PHE A 357 -3.46 -10.14 -3.30
C PHE A 357 -2.79 -11.50 -3.13
N GLY A 358 -1.68 -11.54 -2.40
CA GLY A 358 -0.92 -12.75 -2.12
C GLY A 358 0.43 -12.80 -2.84
N GLU A 359 1.35 -13.60 -2.32
CA GLU A 359 2.71 -13.74 -2.87
C GLU A 359 2.72 -14.46 -4.23
N GLU A 360 1.69 -15.28 -4.49
CA GLU A 360 1.50 -15.96 -5.76
C GLU A 360 0.87 -15.09 -6.86
N VAL A 361 0.42 -13.88 -6.52
CA VAL A 361 -0.21 -12.95 -7.47
C VAL A 361 0.81 -11.91 -7.91
N SER A 362 0.94 -11.72 -9.22
CA SER A 362 1.82 -10.69 -9.77
C SER A 362 1.53 -9.32 -9.16
N PRO A 363 2.55 -8.56 -8.76
CA PRO A 363 2.35 -7.21 -8.28
C PRO A 363 1.51 -6.39 -9.24
N SER A 364 0.48 -5.74 -8.72
CA SER A 364 -0.46 -4.95 -9.52
C SER A 364 -0.36 -3.45 -9.26
N PHE A 365 0.35 -3.06 -8.22
CA PHE A 365 0.65 -1.66 -7.95
C PHE A 365 2.01 -1.35 -8.57
N ILE A 366 2.03 -0.50 -9.58
CA ILE A 366 3.24 -0.16 -10.32
C ILE A 366 3.37 1.36 -10.45
N ASP A 367 4.60 1.84 -10.64
CA ASP A 367 4.86 3.28 -10.80
C ASP A 367 4.38 3.79 -12.16
N LEU A 368 3.58 4.86 -12.16
CA LEU A 368 2.98 5.42 -13.38
C LEU A 368 4.01 6.09 -14.29
N GLY A 369 4.99 6.80 -13.70
CA GLY A 369 6.05 7.47 -14.45
C GLY A 369 7.02 6.48 -15.08
N ASN A 370 7.40 5.46 -14.32
CA ASN A 370 8.30 4.41 -14.78
C ASN A 370 7.63 3.51 -15.83
N PHE A 371 6.33 3.22 -15.71
CA PHE A 371 5.59 2.52 -16.77
C PHE A 371 5.67 3.26 -18.12
N ALA A 372 5.46 4.57 -18.10
CA ALA A 372 5.61 5.38 -19.30
C ALA A 372 7.05 5.36 -19.84
N GLU A 373 8.05 5.41 -18.96
CA GLU A 373 9.48 5.34 -19.32
C GLU A 373 9.82 3.99 -19.96
N VAL A 374 9.49 2.88 -19.29
CA VAL A 374 9.75 1.52 -19.79
C VAL A 374 9.11 1.31 -21.16
N LEU A 375 7.87 1.76 -21.34
CA LEU A 375 7.17 1.60 -22.61
C LEU A 375 7.89 2.32 -23.76
N THR A 376 8.50 3.48 -23.51
CA THR A 376 9.26 4.20 -24.53
C THR A 376 10.51 3.45 -24.99
N THR A 377 11.01 2.50 -24.21
CA THR A 377 12.13 1.64 -24.62
C THR A 377 11.71 0.52 -25.58
N LEU A 378 10.42 0.17 -25.60
CA LEU A 378 9.86 -0.91 -26.39
C LEU A 378 9.30 -0.46 -27.75
N THR A 379 9.22 0.85 -28.02
CA THR A 379 8.67 1.39 -29.26
C THR A 379 9.34 2.68 -29.71
N ASP A 380 9.49 2.85 -31.03
CA ASP A 380 9.96 4.09 -31.66
C ASP A 380 8.80 5.00 -32.13
N GLU A 381 7.56 4.69 -31.79
CA GLU A 381 6.40 5.45 -32.24
C GLU A 381 6.36 6.85 -31.62
N THR A 382 6.41 7.85 -32.49
CA THR A 382 6.59 9.26 -32.07
C THR A 382 5.45 9.75 -31.17
N GLU A 383 4.22 9.32 -31.39
CA GLU A 383 3.06 9.75 -30.60
C GLU A 383 3.15 9.20 -29.16
N ILE A 384 3.53 7.93 -29.01
CA ILE A 384 3.71 7.27 -27.72
C ILE A 384 4.86 7.94 -26.96
N GLN A 385 6.01 8.15 -27.62
CA GLN A 385 7.15 8.87 -27.04
C GLN A 385 6.75 10.26 -26.52
N GLN A 386 5.95 11.00 -27.31
CA GLN A 386 5.53 12.36 -26.93
C GLN A 386 4.54 12.36 -25.76
N THR A 387 3.55 11.47 -25.77
CA THR A 387 2.56 11.38 -24.69
C THR A 387 3.18 10.84 -23.38
N ALA A 388 4.13 9.91 -23.46
CA ALA A 388 4.90 9.45 -22.30
C ALA A 388 5.70 10.60 -21.67
N ILE A 389 6.42 11.40 -22.47
CA ILE A 389 7.16 12.59 -21.98
C ILE A 389 6.19 13.60 -21.34
N GLN A 390 4.99 13.79 -21.90
CA GLN A 390 3.99 14.69 -21.31
C GLN A 390 3.50 14.16 -19.96
N LEU A 391 3.26 12.86 -19.83
CA LEU A 391 2.85 12.23 -18.58
C LEU A 391 3.94 12.36 -17.51
N GLN A 392 5.19 12.03 -17.83
CA GLN A 392 6.33 12.21 -16.92
C GLN A 392 6.51 13.67 -16.47
N ALA A 393 6.31 14.62 -17.38
CA ALA A 393 6.37 16.04 -17.05
C ALA A 393 5.23 16.48 -16.12
N ALA A 394 4.02 15.94 -16.31
CA ALA A 394 2.88 16.19 -15.44
C ALA A 394 3.11 15.62 -14.03
N ILE A 395 3.60 14.38 -13.93
CA ILE A 395 3.99 13.74 -12.66
C ILE A 395 5.04 14.58 -11.94
N SER A 396 6.15 14.89 -12.62
CA SER A 396 7.23 15.72 -12.05
C SER A 396 6.78 17.12 -11.63
N SER A 397 5.71 17.65 -12.25
CA SER A 397 5.12 18.93 -11.83
C SER A 397 4.20 18.80 -10.62
N ALA A 398 3.58 17.64 -10.43
CA ALA A 398 2.64 17.37 -9.35
C ALA A 398 3.36 16.93 -8.06
N VAL A 399 4.39 16.12 -8.18
CA VAL A 399 5.21 15.64 -7.06
C VAL A 399 6.16 16.76 -6.61
N VAL A 400 5.87 17.37 -5.47
CA VAL A 400 6.65 18.50 -4.94
C VAL A 400 7.82 18.06 -4.06
N ALA A 401 7.76 16.85 -3.52
CA ALA A 401 8.84 16.17 -2.82
C ALA A 401 8.64 14.66 -2.92
N GLU A 402 9.74 13.94 -3.02
CA GLU A 402 9.74 12.48 -3.09
C GLU A 402 11.03 11.96 -2.46
N LYS A 403 10.94 10.81 -1.80
CA LYS A 403 12.07 10.05 -1.28
C LYS A 403 11.81 8.58 -1.49
N HIS A 404 12.77 7.91 -2.11
CA HIS A 404 12.77 6.45 -2.17
C HIS A 404 14.15 5.89 -1.80
N GLY A 405 14.17 4.66 -1.31
CA GLY A 405 15.39 3.95 -1.02
C GLY A 405 16.09 3.42 -2.28
N PRO A 406 17.37 3.06 -2.18
CA PRO A 406 18.15 2.59 -3.34
C PRO A 406 17.58 1.33 -4.01
N ASN A 407 16.82 0.49 -3.29
CA ASN A 407 16.17 -0.69 -3.84
C ASN A 407 14.82 -0.36 -4.52
N MET A 408 14.34 0.88 -4.40
CA MET A 408 13.10 1.36 -4.99
C MET A 408 13.34 2.26 -6.21
N SER A 409 14.48 2.09 -6.89
CA SER A 409 14.77 2.82 -8.12
C SER A 409 13.66 2.64 -9.16
N GLY A 410 13.22 3.74 -9.76
CA GLY A 410 12.07 3.79 -10.66
C GLY A 410 10.80 4.33 -10.01
N SER A 411 10.76 4.53 -8.68
CA SER A 411 9.68 5.25 -8.03
C SER A 411 9.71 6.73 -8.41
N ASN A 412 8.57 7.27 -8.78
CA ASN A 412 8.37 8.67 -9.19
C ASN A 412 7.30 9.38 -8.34
N GLY A 413 6.80 8.72 -7.31
CA GLY A 413 5.89 9.26 -6.32
C GLY A 413 4.40 9.11 -6.63
N ILE A 414 4.03 8.41 -7.69
CA ILE A 414 2.63 8.09 -8.03
C ILE A 414 2.54 6.68 -8.60
N ALA A 415 1.99 5.76 -7.83
CA ALA A 415 1.63 4.43 -8.28
C ALA A 415 0.23 4.40 -8.94
N PHE A 416 -0.10 3.30 -9.59
CA PHE A 416 -1.46 3.00 -10.07
C PHE A 416 -1.70 1.49 -10.11
N HIS A 417 -2.96 1.09 -10.09
CA HIS A 417 -3.34 -0.31 -10.17
C HIS A 417 -3.38 -0.79 -11.62
N PHE A 418 -2.43 -1.65 -11.98
CA PHE A 418 -2.44 -2.36 -13.25
C PHE A 418 -2.36 -3.87 -12.98
N PRO A 419 -3.50 -4.55 -12.80
CA PRO A 419 -3.54 -5.99 -12.52
C PRO A 419 -3.01 -6.81 -13.68
N ASP A 420 -2.69 -8.07 -13.47
CA ASP A 420 -2.61 -9.06 -14.54
C ASP A 420 -4.00 -9.55 -14.95
N SER A 421 -4.09 -10.44 -15.94
CA SER A 421 -5.38 -10.91 -16.46
C SER A 421 -6.20 -11.67 -15.41
N ASP A 422 -5.55 -12.41 -14.55
CA ASP A 422 -6.23 -13.20 -13.52
C ASP A 422 -6.78 -12.31 -12.43
N LEU A 423 -5.97 -11.38 -11.93
CA LEU A 423 -6.42 -10.41 -10.95
C LEU A 423 -7.47 -9.46 -11.52
N TYR A 424 -7.34 -9.03 -12.79
CA TYR A 424 -8.38 -8.28 -13.50
C TYR A 424 -9.70 -9.06 -13.54
N TYR A 425 -9.62 -10.37 -13.84
CA TYR A 425 -10.80 -11.23 -13.81
C TYR A 425 -11.46 -11.26 -12.42
N TYR A 426 -10.67 -11.36 -11.36
CA TYR A 426 -11.19 -11.41 -10.00
C TYR A 426 -11.74 -10.07 -9.52
N THR A 427 -11.09 -8.96 -9.79
CA THR A 427 -11.46 -7.64 -9.24
C THR A 427 -12.51 -6.91 -10.07
N GLU A 428 -12.57 -7.13 -11.39
CA GLU A 428 -13.42 -6.37 -12.30
C GLU A 428 -14.43 -7.24 -13.02
N TYR A 429 -14.07 -8.47 -13.33
CA TYR A 429 -14.76 -9.25 -14.33
C TYR A 429 -15.52 -10.46 -13.79
N ASN A 430 -15.07 -11.07 -12.69
CA ASN A 430 -15.71 -12.25 -12.14
C ASN A 430 -17.13 -11.94 -11.68
N SER A 431 -18.13 -12.69 -12.22
CA SER A 431 -19.54 -12.50 -11.87
C SER A 431 -19.88 -12.81 -10.42
N ASP A 432 -19.03 -13.60 -9.77
CA ASP A 432 -19.18 -13.96 -8.36
C ASP A 432 -18.48 -12.94 -7.43
N PHE A 433 -17.75 -11.98 -8.02
CA PHE A 433 -17.12 -10.85 -7.36
C PHE A 433 -17.85 -9.57 -7.78
N PRO A 434 -18.27 -8.69 -6.88
CA PRO A 434 -18.78 -7.37 -7.27
C PRO A 434 -17.67 -6.60 -8.00
N PRO A 435 -18.00 -5.63 -8.87
CA PRO A 435 -17.00 -4.78 -9.55
C PRO A 435 -16.35 -3.83 -8.54
N TYR A 436 -15.47 -4.39 -7.73
CA TYR A 436 -14.96 -3.75 -6.52
C TYR A 436 -14.02 -2.58 -6.84
N TYR A 437 -13.13 -2.75 -7.83
CA TYR A 437 -12.22 -1.68 -8.23
C TYR A 437 -12.97 -0.47 -8.81
N ALA A 438 -13.92 -0.72 -9.71
CA ALA A 438 -14.71 0.34 -10.32
C ALA A 438 -15.55 1.13 -9.28
N GLU A 439 -16.01 0.47 -8.21
CA GLU A 439 -16.74 1.13 -7.13
C GLU A 439 -15.78 1.94 -6.24
N SER A 440 -14.66 1.35 -5.82
CA SER A 440 -13.70 1.98 -4.92
C SER A 440 -12.96 3.15 -5.59
N SER A 441 -12.68 3.05 -6.88
CA SER A 441 -11.96 4.07 -7.66
C SER A 441 -12.87 5.00 -8.47
N ALA A 442 -14.19 4.93 -8.27
CA ALA A 442 -15.18 5.60 -9.13
C ALA A 442 -14.88 7.09 -9.38
N ARG A 443 -14.45 7.84 -8.36
CA ARG A 443 -14.12 9.27 -8.50
C ARG A 443 -12.92 9.54 -9.41
N PHE A 444 -11.94 8.65 -9.41
CA PHE A 444 -10.82 8.69 -10.34
C PHE A 444 -11.27 8.30 -11.74
N LEU A 445 -12.00 7.19 -11.88
CA LEU A 445 -12.46 6.65 -13.15
C LEU A 445 -13.47 7.57 -13.87
N GLU A 446 -14.24 8.39 -13.15
CA GLU A 446 -15.05 9.45 -13.75
C GLU A 446 -14.24 10.50 -14.54
N GLN A 447 -12.92 10.57 -14.34
CA GLN A 447 -12.01 11.55 -14.94
C GLN A 447 -10.93 10.88 -15.79
N SER A 448 -10.77 9.58 -15.66
CA SER A 448 -9.79 8.75 -16.36
C SER A 448 -10.48 7.85 -17.39
N VAL A 449 -9.72 7.41 -18.37
CA VAL A 449 -10.12 6.38 -19.33
C VAL A 449 -9.45 5.04 -19.01
N TRP A 450 -9.04 4.86 -17.75
CA TRP A 450 -8.24 3.72 -17.32
C TRP A 450 -9.03 2.42 -17.35
N ASP A 451 -10.26 2.42 -16.87
CA ASP A 451 -11.15 1.26 -16.89
C ASP A 451 -11.50 0.81 -18.31
N GLU A 452 -11.75 1.77 -19.25
CA GLU A 452 -11.95 1.42 -20.66
C GLU A 452 -10.66 0.88 -21.29
N PHE A 453 -9.50 1.38 -20.85
CA PHE A 453 -8.24 0.85 -21.33
C PHE A 453 -8.01 -0.59 -20.82
N LEU A 454 -8.25 -0.87 -19.54
CA LEU A 454 -8.17 -2.23 -19.00
C LEU A 454 -9.13 -3.18 -19.71
N ALA A 455 -10.38 -2.75 -19.93
CA ALA A 455 -11.36 -3.54 -20.68
C ALA A 455 -10.87 -3.83 -22.12
N TYR A 456 -10.32 -2.82 -22.81
CA TYR A 456 -9.73 -2.98 -24.14
C TYR A 456 -8.54 -3.96 -24.10
N HIS A 457 -7.61 -3.76 -23.14
CA HIS A 457 -6.38 -4.53 -23.01
C HIS A 457 -6.64 -6.02 -22.77
N TYR A 458 -7.59 -6.35 -21.89
CA TYR A 458 -7.85 -7.72 -21.46
C TYR A 458 -8.96 -8.44 -22.23
N THR A 459 -9.88 -7.73 -22.86
CA THR A 459 -11.02 -8.37 -23.57
C THR A 459 -10.98 -8.17 -25.07
N GLY A 460 -10.13 -7.28 -25.57
CA GLY A 460 -10.12 -6.89 -26.99
C GLY A 460 -11.38 -6.13 -27.42
N GLU A 461 -12.22 -5.68 -26.48
CA GLU A 461 -13.34 -4.78 -26.77
C GLU A 461 -12.82 -3.46 -27.35
N ALA A 462 -13.62 -2.76 -28.12
CA ALA A 462 -13.17 -1.50 -28.70
C ALA A 462 -12.94 -0.45 -27.61
N PHE A 463 -11.80 0.21 -27.62
CA PHE A 463 -11.54 1.37 -26.76
C PHE A 463 -12.51 2.49 -27.12
N ALA A 464 -13.47 2.73 -26.22
CA ALA A 464 -14.56 3.67 -26.45
C ALA A 464 -14.82 4.50 -25.18
N PRO A 465 -13.91 5.45 -24.82
CA PRO A 465 -14.04 6.27 -23.63
C PRO A 465 -15.36 7.02 -23.55
N GLN A 466 -15.98 7.01 -22.39
CA GLN A 466 -17.21 7.74 -22.09
C GLN A 466 -16.95 8.74 -20.97
N ASP A 467 -17.00 10.04 -21.28
CA ASP A 467 -16.77 11.09 -20.28
C ASP A 467 -17.67 10.92 -19.04
N GLY A 468 -17.07 10.78 -17.87
CA GLY A 468 -17.75 10.83 -16.57
C GLY A 468 -18.55 9.59 -16.18
N VAL A 469 -18.30 8.46 -16.80
CA VAL A 469 -18.98 7.19 -16.48
C VAL A 469 -17.92 6.10 -16.29
N ALA A 470 -17.82 5.54 -15.10
CA ALA A 470 -17.05 4.32 -14.89
C ALA A 470 -17.70 3.17 -15.67
N VAL A 471 -16.92 2.52 -16.51
CA VAL A 471 -17.40 1.41 -17.37
C VAL A 471 -17.10 0.10 -16.65
N ALA A 472 -18.12 -0.53 -16.10
CA ALA A 472 -17.99 -1.91 -15.67
C ALA A 472 -17.80 -2.78 -16.92
N PRO A 473 -16.75 -3.61 -17.02
CA PRO A 473 -16.52 -4.47 -18.15
C PRO A 473 -17.71 -5.41 -18.36
N SER A 474 -17.97 -5.76 -19.63
CA SER A 474 -19.03 -6.71 -19.95
C SER A 474 -18.68 -8.07 -19.38
N ARG A 475 -19.40 -8.52 -18.35
CA ARG A 475 -19.21 -9.83 -17.67
C ARG A 475 -19.41 -11.04 -18.60
N THR A 476 -19.65 -10.82 -19.90
CA THR A 476 -19.81 -11.86 -20.92
C THR A 476 -18.67 -11.89 -21.93
N ALA A 477 -17.71 -10.96 -21.87
CA ALA A 477 -16.53 -11.00 -22.71
C ALA A 477 -15.60 -12.15 -22.30
N GLU A 478 -14.81 -12.64 -23.22
CA GLU A 478 -13.74 -13.60 -22.94
C GLU A 478 -12.47 -12.80 -22.59
N ILE A 479 -11.82 -13.11 -21.46
CA ILE A 479 -10.53 -12.52 -21.14
C ILE A 479 -9.49 -13.18 -22.03
N VAL A 480 -8.79 -12.36 -22.78
CA VAL A 480 -7.68 -12.78 -23.64
C VAL A 480 -6.40 -12.18 -23.09
N ALA A 481 -5.52 -13.02 -22.55
CA ALA A 481 -4.21 -12.56 -22.13
C ALA A 481 -3.44 -11.99 -23.33
N PRO A 482 -3.00 -10.71 -23.29
CA PRO A 482 -2.36 -10.10 -24.45
C PRO A 482 -0.97 -10.70 -24.65
N GLY A 483 -0.82 -11.41 -25.77
CA GLY A 483 0.47 -11.79 -26.33
C GLY A 483 1.33 -12.71 -25.48
N ALA A 484 0.74 -13.77 -24.90
CA ALA A 484 1.52 -14.82 -24.24
C ALA A 484 2.72 -15.23 -25.10
N SER A 485 3.93 -14.98 -24.64
CA SER A 485 5.12 -15.51 -25.28
C SER A 485 5.19 -17.01 -25.01
N GLU A 486 5.43 -17.82 -26.05
CA GLU A 486 5.67 -19.24 -25.84
C GLU A 486 6.90 -19.42 -24.94
N MET A 487 6.68 -19.90 -23.71
CA MET A 487 7.74 -20.42 -22.88
C MET A 487 7.88 -21.93 -23.08
N ASN A 488 9.08 -22.42 -23.05
CA ASN A 488 9.39 -23.84 -23.09
C ASN A 488 10.23 -24.19 -21.87
N VAL A 489 9.62 -24.93 -20.95
CA VAL A 489 10.30 -25.40 -19.75
C VAL A 489 10.87 -26.79 -20.03
N GLY A 490 12.17 -26.92 -19.86
CA GLY A 490 12.88 -28.18 -19.98
C GLY A 490 12.51 -29.14 -18.83
N PRO A 491 12.95 -30.41 -18.93
CA PRO A 491 12.66 -31.38 -17.88
C PRO A 491 13.33 -30.95 -16.56
N VAL A 492 12.54 -30.94 -15.50
CA VAL A 492 13.03 -30.70 -14.14
C VAL A 492 13.90 -31.91 -13.71
N GLN A 493 15.07 -31.62 -13.16
CA GLN A 493 15.98 -32.62 -12.60
C GLN A 493 16.16 -32.33 -11.11
N ILE A 494 15.95 -33.33 -10.29
CA ILE A 494 16.10 -33.27 -8.85
C ILE A 494 17.32 -34.12 -8.46
N SER A 495 18.24 -33.59 -7.67
CA SER A 495 19.47 -34.28 -7.28
C SER A 495 19.21 -35.54 -6.45
N ASP A 496 18.18 -35.52 -5.60
CA ASP A 496 17.69 -36.67 -4.84
C ASP A 496 16.19 -36.49 -4.53
N THR A 497 15.45 -37.58 -4.50
CA THR A 497 14.03 -37.63 -4.16
C THR A 497 13.77 -37.96 -2.69
N GLN A 498 14.81 -38.24 -1.93
CA GLN A 498 14.74 -38.48 -0.49
C GLN A 498 15.97 -37.88 0.18
N ILE A 499 15.76 -37.01 1.13
CA ILE A 499 16.83 -36.39 1.91
C ILE A 499 16.56 -36.58 3.39
N SER A 500 17.60 -36.60 4.18
CA SER A 500 17.53 -36.70 5.64
C SER A 500 18.46 -35.69 6.30
N GLY A 501 18.01 -35.09 7.39
CA GLY A 501 18.84 -34.21 8.19
C GLY A 501 19.25 -32.93 7.47
N ASP A 502 20.55 -32.65 7.42
CA ASP A 502 21.13 -31.44 6.84
C ASP A 502 21.47 -31.57 5.34
N GLU A 503 20.92 -32.54 4.65
CA GLU A 503 21.18 -32.75 3.22
C GLU A 503 20.42 -31.71 2.40
N THR A 504 21.02 -31.28 1.28
CA THR A 504 20.46 -30.29 0.37
C THR A 504 19.98 -30.99 -0.90
N VAL A 505 18.78 -30.67 -1.33
CA VAL A 505 18.27 -31.01 -2.67
C VAL A 505 18.57 -29.88 -3.62
N THR A 506 19.06 -30.20 -4.80
CA THR A 506 19.22 -29.27 -5.90
C THR A 506 18.21 -29.62 -6.98
N VAL A 507 17.38 -28.63 -7.33
CA VAL A 507 16.42 -28.70 -8.44
C VAL A 507 16.97 -27.88 -9.59
N THR A 508 17.05 -28.47 -10.78
CA THR A 508 17.55 -27.76 -11.97
C THR A 508 16.59 -27.92 -13.14
N SER A 509 16.40 -26.83 -13.87
CA SER A 509 15.66 -26.83 -15.14
C SER A 509 16.24 -25.80 -16.10
N THR A 510 15.80 -25.86 -17.36
CA THR A 510 16.09 -24.83 -18.35
C THR A 510 14.79 -24.20 -18.83
N VAL A 511 14.74 -22.89 -18.93
CA VAL A 511 13.59 -22.17 -19.46
C VAL A 511 14.00 -21.40 -20.71
N GLU A 512 13.28 -21.60 -21.80
CA GLU A 512 13.42 -20.84 -23.05
C GLU A 512 12.21 -19.90 -23.19
N GLY A 513 12.45 -18.65 -23.46
CA GLY A 513 11.43 -17.60 -23.59
C GLY A 513 11.77 -16.38 -22.74
N ASN A 514 10.83 -15.47 -22.63
CA ASN A 514 10.97 -14.30 -21.80
C ASN A 514 10.41 -14.60 -20.41
N VAL A 515 11.29 -14.67 -19.42
CA VAL A 515 10.92 -14.95 -18.02
C VAL A 515 10.97 -13.64 -17.24
N ALA A 516 9.88 -13.33 -16.56
CA ALA A 516 9.81 -12.18 -15.67
C ALA A 516 10.05 -12.57 -14.22
N TYR A 517 9.43 -13.66 -13.78
CA TYR A 517 9.52 -14.15 -12.41
C TYR A 517 9.68 -15.67 -12.40
N ILE A 518 10.34 -16.16 -11.37
CA ILE A 518 10.44 -17.58 -11.07
C ILE A 518 10.02 -17.74 -9.62
N HIS A 519 8.97 -18.50 -9.38
CA HIS A 519 8.51 -18.83 -8.04
C HIS A 519 8.88 -20.26 -7.72
N THR A 520 9.28 -20.52 -6.49
CA THR A 520 9.49 -21.84 -5.95
C THR A 520 8.53 -22.07 -4.80
N ALA A 521 7.75 -23.12 -4.84
CA ALA A 521 6.83 -23.47 -3.77
C ALA A 521 7.13 -24.86 -3.23
N LEU A 522 7.17 -24.97 -1.91
CA LEU A 522 7.34 -26.24 -1.20
C LEU A 522 5.99 -26.72 -0.72
N TYR A 523 5.58 -27.91 -1.13
CA TYR A 523 4.34 -28.53 -0.72
C TYR A 523 4.60 -29.81 0.07
N PHE A 524 3.85 -30.00 1.15
CA PHE A 524 3.80 -31.24 1.90
C PHE A 524 2.58 -32.05 1.52
N TRP A 525 2.79 -33.31 1.08
CA TRP A 525 1.70 -34.22 0.83
C TRP A 525 1.12 -34.76 2.16
N ASP A 526 -0.15 -34.52 2.40
CA ASP A 526 -0.86 -35.13 3.51
C ASP A 526 -1.66 -36.35 3.02
N PRO A 527 -1.25 -37.56 3.41
CA PRO A 527 -1.91 -38.80 2.99
C PRO A 527 -3.29 -39.01 3.66
N GLU A 528 -3.60 -38.27 4.74
CA GLU A 528 -4.90 -38.41 5.42
C GLU A 528 -6.00 -37.62 4.72
N SER A 529 -5.68 -36.41 4.28
CA SER A 529 -6.61 -35.55 3.51
C SER A 529 -6.49 -35.76 1.99
N GLU A 530 -5.54 -36.54 1.52
CA GLU A 530 -5.19 -36.68 0.10
C GLU A 530 -4.98 -35.31 -0.59
N SER A 531 -4.34 -34.35 0.11
CA SER A 531 -4.11 -32.98 -0.37
C SER A 531 -2.68 -32.53 -0.14
N TYR A 532 -2.26 -31.49 -0.86
CA TYR A 532 -1.00 -30.81 -0.64
C TYR A 532 -1.20 -29.60 0.27
N TRP A 533 -0.30 -29.42 1.21
CA TRP A 533 -0.24 -28.25 2.08
C TRP A 533 0.95 -27.41 1.69
N ILE A 534 0.74 -26.11 1.48
CA ILE A 534 1.82 -25.17 1.20
C ILE A 534 2.69 -25.06 2.45
N GLY A 535 3.97 -25.36 2.30
CA GLY A 535 4.95 -25.26 3.38
C GLY A 535 5.80 -24.00 3.30
N ASP A 536 6.13 -23.58 2.08
CA ASP A 536 6.90 -22.35 1.83
C ASP A 536 6.71 -21.93 0.37
N VAL A 537 6.67 -20.64 0.13
CA VAL A 537 6.71 -20.05 -1.21
C VAL A 537 7.81 -19.00 -1.22
N SER A 538 8.70 -19.07 -2.16
CA SER A 538 9.76 -18.07 -2.30
C SER A 538 9.96 -17.68 -3.76
N TYR A 539 10.40 -16.43 -3.95
CA TYR A 539 10.81 -15.95 -5.27
C TYR A 539 12.24 -16.39 -5.55
N TYR A 540 12.48 -16.93 -6.75
CA TYR A 540 13.83 -17.10 -7.24
C TYR A 540 14.35 -15.72 -7.64
N ILE A 541 15.22 -15.17 -6.83
CA ILE A 541 15.82 -13.85 -7.07
C ILE A 541 16.96 -14.04 -8.09
N ALA A 542 16.91 -13.28 -9.19
CA ALA A 542 18.03 -13.23 -10.12
C ALA A 542 19.30 -12.74 -9.40
N ASP A 543 20.42 -13.43 -9.63
CA ASP A 543 21.71 -13.06 -9.03
C ASP A 543 22.18 -11.65 -9.41
N ASN A 544 21.67 -11.13 -10.50
CA ASN A 544 22.05 -9.83 -11.04
C ASN A 544 20.81 -9.06 -11.50
N MET A 545 20.91 -7.75 -11.38
CA MET A 545 20.00 -6.81 -12.02
C MET A 545 20.75 -6.18 -13.20
N ILE A 546 20.09 -6.04 -14.35
CA ILE A 546 20.58 -5.26 -15.47
C ILE A 546 19.81 -3.95 -15.55
N THR A 547 20.52 -2.90 -15.92
CA THR A 547 19.88 -1.62 -16.21
C THR A 547 19.66 -1.53 -17.72
N ILE A 548 18.40 -1.54 -18.15
CA ILE A 548 18.02 -1.28 -19.53
C ILE A 548 17.44 0.14 -19.56
N ASP A 549 18.16 1.06 -20.22
CA ASP A 549 17.77 2.46 -20.38
C ASP A 549 17.39 3.19 -19.07
N GLY A 550 18.07 2.83 -17.97
CA GLY A 550 17.87 3.44 -16.66
C GLY A 550 16.95 2.65 -15.73
N VAL A 551 16.32 1.59 -16.23
CA VAL A 551 15.43 0.71 -15.43
C VAL A 551 16.18 -0.54 -14.99
N ASN A 552 16.14 -0.85 -13.70
CA ASN A 552 16.69 -2.08 -13.17
C ASN A 552 15.66 -3.21 -13.32
N VAL A 553 16.03 -4.22 -14.10
CA VAL A 553 15.22 -5.42 -14.34
C VAL A 553 15.99 -6.66 -13.90
N PRO A 554 15.31 -7.73 -13.44
CA PRO A 554 15.96 -8.98 -13.11
C PRO A 554 16.70 -9.56 -14.32
N ASP A 555 17.98 -9.93 -14.15
CA ASP A 555 18.80 -10.58 -15.18
C ASP A 555 18.91 -12.07 -14.88
N TYR A 556 18.03 -12.85 -15.45
CA TYR A 556 18.13 -14.31 -15.42
C TYR A 556 19.10 -14.87 -16.47
N GLY A 557 19.83 -14.00 -17.18
CA GLY A 557 20.76 -14.40 -18.24
C GLY A 557 20.10 -14.59 -19.60
N ALA A 558 20.91 -14.96 -20.60
CA ALA A 558 20.41 -15.20 -21.95
C ALA A 558 19.65 -16.53 -22.02
N SER A 559 18.50 -16.53 -22.73
CA SER A 559 17.76 -17.76 -23.04
C SER A 559 18.63 -18.79 -23.79
N PRO A 560 18.63 -20.09 -23.44
CA PRO A 560 17.86 -20.68 -22.34
C PRO A 560 18.39 -20.30 -20.95
N ILE A 561 17.49 -19.92 -20.06
CA ILE A 561 17.82 -19.60 -18.67
C ILE A 561 18.05 -20.91 -17.94
N GLN A 562 19.16 -20.98 -17.17
CA GLN A 562 19.45 -22.11 -16.29
C GLN A 562 18.90 -21.78 -14.90
N VAL A 563 17.90 -22.51 -14.47
CA VAL A 563 17.35 -22.39 -13.12
C VAL A 563 18.00 -23.46 -12.25
N GLU A 564 18.58 -23.06 -11.14
CA GLU A 564 19.14 -23.94 -10.12
C GLU A 564 18.69 -23.43 -8.75
N TYR A 565 17.92 -24.25 -8.06
CA TYR A 565 17.40 -23.95 -6.73
C TYR A 565 17.93 -25.00 -5.74
N GLU A 566 18.52 -24.54 -4.64
CA GLU A 566 18.99 -25.38 -3.54
C GLU A 566 18.09 -25.22 -2.33
N TRP A 567 17.48 -26.30 -1.89
CA TRP A 567 16.67 -26.32 -0.69
C TRP A 567 17.23 -27.31 0.34
N SER A 568 17.23 -26.90 1.60
CA SER A 568 17.58 -27.75 2.74
C SER A 568 16.45 -27.71 3.74
N PRO A 569 15.90 -28.85 4.16
CA PRO A 569 14.82 -28.88 5.12
C PRO A 569 15.26 -28.26 6.45
N THR A 570 14.53 -27.27 6.91
CA THR A 570 14.63 -26.85 8.31
C THR A 570 13.74 -27.79 9.11
N LEU A 571 14.36 -28.74 9.83
CA LEU A 571 13.61 -29.69 10.65
C LEU A 571 12.96 -28.93 11.82
N TYR A 572 11.68 -28.64 11.71
CA TYR A 572 10.88 -28.40 12.88
C TYR A 572 10.58 -29.75 13.52
N SER A 573 11.11 -29.98 14.73
CA SER A 573 10.78 -31.17 15.50
C SER A 573 9.32 -31.09 15.90
N LEU A 574 8.48 -31.85 15.22
CA LEU A 574 7.20 -32.22 15.75
C LEU A 574 7.43 -33.11 16.98
N THR A 575 6.72 -32.86 18.07
CA THR A 575 7.00 -33.32 19.44
C THR A 575 6.81 -34.82 19.70
N ASP A 576 6.69 -35.66 18.69
CA ASP A 576 6.49 -37.11 18.80
C ASP A 576 7.60 -38.01 18.23
N GLY A 577 8.67 -37.42 17.69
CA GLY A 577 10.00 -38.06 17.63
C GLY A 577 10.16 -39.27 16.72
N GLU A 578 9.27 -39.62 15.83
CA GLU A 578 9.37 -40.82 15.00
C GLU A 578 9.05 -40.60 13.51
N HIS A 579 9.68 -39.64 12.81
CA HIS A 579 9.53 -39.62 11.35
C HIS A 579 10.84 -39.25 10.68
N ASP A 580 11.48 -40.23 10.07
CA ASP A 580 12.80 -40.14 9.49
C ASP A 580 12.83 -39.97 7.96
N SER A 581 11.72 -39.72 7.29
CA SER A 581 11.75 -39.52 5.83
C SER A 581 10.64 -38.65 5.30
N TYR A 582 10.99 -37.70 4.44
CA TYR A 582 10.07 -36.84 3.70
C TYR A 582 10.23 -37.11 2.20
N ILE A 583 9.12 -37.08 1.47
CA ILE A 583 9.13 -37.07 -0.01
C ILE A 583 8.88 -35.63 -0.41
N LEU A 584 9.85 -35.07 -1.15
CA LEU A 584 9.74 -33.73 -1.69
C LEU A 584 9.12 -33.81 -3.09
N LEU A 585 8.04 -33.07 -3.32
CA LEU A 585 7.51 -32.76 -4.64
C LEU A 585 7.47 -31.25 -4.76
N GLU A 586 8.31 -30.70 -5.61
CA GLU A 586 8.32 -29.27 -5.91
C GLU A 586 7.79 -29.05 -7.32
N PRO A 587 6.59 -28.50 -7.50
CA PRO A 587 6.26 -27.84 -8.74
C PRO A 587 6.97 -26.47 -8.78
N ALA A 588 7.64 -26.17 -9.88
CA ALA A 588 8.14 -24.85 -10.14
C ALA A 588 7.12 -24.10 -11.02
N GLU A 589 6.77 -22.89 -10.65
CA GLU A 589 6.00 -21.99 -11.47
C GLU A 589 6.89 -21.00 -12.21
N PHE A 590 6.58 -20.77 -13.48
CA PHE A 590 7.30 -19.84 -14.35
C PHE A 590 6.29 -18.89 -14.97
N GLN A 591 6.52 -17.61 -14.80
CA GLN A 591 5.66 -16.59 -15.39
C GLN A 591 6.32 -15.99 -16.63
N SER A 592 5.56 -15.80 -17.71
CA SER A 592 6.06 -15.13 -18.91
C SER A 592 6.33 -13.65 -18.67
N SER A 593 7.15 -13.03 -19.49
CA SER A 593 7.51 -11.60 -19.39
C SER A 593 6.34 -10.64 -19.59
N ASP A 594 5.20 -11.11 -20.10
CA ASP A 594 3.96 -10.36 -20.19
C ASP A 594 3.12 -10.42 -18.91
N GLY A 595 3.56 -11.21 -17.91
CA GLY A 595 2.88 -11.39 -16.64
C GLY A 595 1.60 -12.24 -16.71
N GLU A 596 1.22 -12.72 -17.88
CA GLU A 596 -0.10 -13.29 -18.17
C GLU A 596 -0.11 -14.82 -18.20
N THR A 597 1.04 -15.46 -18.38
CA THR A 597 1.10 -16.91 -18.55
C THR A 597 1.91 -17.55 -17.43
N VAL A 598 1.26 -18.40 -16.67
CA VAL A 598 1.87 -19.19 -15.59
C VAL A 598 2.02 -20.64 -16.08
N TYR A 599 3.21 -21.18 -15.94
CA TYR A 599 3.51 -22.58 -16.24
C TYR A 599 3.89 -23.30 -14.97
N GLN A 600 3.21 -24.39 -14.67
CA GLN A 600 3.54 -25.29 -13.56
C GLN A 600 4.28 -26.53 -14.10
N VAL A 601 5.37 -26.91 -13.45
CA VAL A 601 6.18 -28.09 -13.83
C VAL A 601 6.23 -29.08 -12.70
#